data_5a712f5bb8db5484d64c006a17e335bb
#
_entry.id   5a712f5bb8db5484d64c006a17e335bb
#
_cell.length_a   1.000
_cell.length_b   1.000
_cell.length_c   1.000
_cell.angle_alpha   90.00
_cell.angle_beta   90.00
_cell.angle_gamma   90.00
#
_symmetry.space_group_name_H-M   'P 1'
#
loop_
_entity.id
_entity.type
_entity.pdbx_description
1 polymer ?
#
loop_
_entity_poly.entity_id
_entity_poly.type
_entity_poly.pdbx_seq_one_letter_code
_entity_poly.pdbx_strand_id
1 'polypeptide(L)'
;MRALNKKLEKMGAKVAAMQMVDLFNVSRNIKGVEVVATKLDDASADMLRTMGDDINVVVPTGNFGNILAAYYASQMGLPVHKFVCASNANNVLTDFLNTGVYDKRRPFHCTTSPSMDILVSSNLERLLYQMSGCDDEKVKAWMHDLAANGVYTVDAKTREAIETVFAAGWCSDEDAARMIARLENEKGYLCDTHTAVAASVYEAYRAKTGDTHKTVIASTASAYKFPQSVLEALGVMAEGDGFAMAETLCEKTGEPMPAPLKALRDKPVRFTETCAVGGMKEAVRRLSGV
;
A
#
# COMPACT_ATOMS: atom_id res chain seq x y z
N MET A 1 17.17 0.25 15.15
CA MET A 1 17.65 1.11 14.06
C MET A 1 19.16 1.16 13.92
N ARG A 2 19.97 1.64 14.86
CA ARG A 2 21.45 1.71 14.72
C ARG A 2 22.13 0.36 14.45
N ALA A 3 21.66 -0.75 15.02
CA ALA A 3 22.24 -2.08 14.81
C ALA A 3 21.94 -2.63 13.41
N LEU A 4 20.75 -2.36 12.87
CA LEU A 4 20.35 -2.74 11.51
C LEU A 4 21.14 -1.95 10.46
N ASN A 5 21.32 -0.63 10.66
CA ASN A 5 22.16 0.21 9.80
C ASN A 5 23.59 -0.32 9.70
N LYS A 6 24.19 -0.65 10.85
CA LYS A 6 25.55 -1.21 10.90
C LYS A 6 25.65 -2.57 10.19
N LYS A 7 24.57 -3.35 10.18
CA LYS A 7 24.51 -4.66 9.51
C LYS A 7 24.33 -4.49 7.99
N LEU A 8 23.47 -3.56 7.56
CA LEU A 8 23.26 -3.20 6.15
C LEU A 8 24.51 -2.53 5.54
N GLU A 9 25.18 -1.64 6.27
CA GLU A 9 26.46 -1.04 5.84
C GLU A 9 27.56 -2.09 5.64
N LYS A 10 27.64 -3.09 6.53
CA LYS A 10 28.57 -4.22 6.38
C LYS A 10 28.29 -5.11 5.17
N MET A 11 27.09 -5.02 4.59
CA MET A 11 26.65 -5.74 3.39
C MET A 11 26.77 -4.90 2.12
N GLY A 12 27.35 -3.69 2.20
CA GLY A 12 27.51 -2.79 1.06
C GLY A 12 26.23 -2.05 0.66
N ALA A 13 25.16 -2.14 1.43
CA ALA A 13 23.92 -1.42 1.18
C ALA A 13 24.03 0.03 1.63
N LYS A 14 23.86 0.99 0.73
CA LYS A 14 23.75 2.41 1.10
C LYS A 14 22.40 2.69 1.74
N VAL A 15 22.41 3.13 3.01
CA VAL A 15 21.22 3.29 3.85
C VAL A 15 20.52 4.63 3.56
N ALA A 16 19.70 4.69 2.52
CA ALA A 16 18.83 5.84 2.27
C ALA A 16 17.32 5.53 2.48
N ALA A 17 16.94 4.28 2.76
CA ALA A 17 15.54 3.82 2.68
C ALA A 17 14.90 3.42 4.02
N MET A 18 15.43 3.86 5.17
CA MET A 18 15.08 3.29 6.47
C MET A 18 13.77 3.73 7.12
N GLN A 19 13.09 4.73 6.58
CA GLN A 19 11.75 5.09 7.08
C GLN A 19 10.63 4.17 6.56
N MET A 20 10.94 3.28 5.64
CA MET A 20 9.97 2.42 4.97
C MET A 20 9.92 0.99 5.48
N VAL A 21 10.91 0.62 6.26
CA VAL A 21 11.03 -0.68 6.91
C VAL A 21 10.03 -0.87 8.06
N ASP A 22 9.48 0.21 8.59
CA ASP A 22 8.45 0.17 9.64
C ASP A 22 7.04 -0.21 9.13
N LEU A 23 6.87 -0.48 7.86
CA LEU A 23 5.55 -0.66 7.23
C LEU A 23 5.13 -2.11 7.00
N PHE A 24 5.95 -3.09 7.28
CA PHE A 24 5.63 -4.47 7.01
C PHE A 24 5.53 -5.32 8.29
N ASN A 25 4.54 -6.11 8.63
CA ASN A 25 4.39 -7.06 9.75
C ASN A 25 4.29 -8.50 9.22
N VAL A 26 5.06 -9.43 9.73
CA VAL A 26 5.00 -10.84 9.31
C VAL A 26 3.72 -11.47 9.82
N SER A 27 2.93 -11.99 8.95
CA SER A 27 1.84 -12.85 9.32
C SER A 27 1.91 -14.20 8.59
N ARG A 28 1.20 -15.15 9.14
CA ARG A 28 1.22 -16.59 8.89
C ARG A 28 1.37 -16.98 7.42
N ASN A 29 2.16 -18.03 7.22
CA ASN A 29 2.44 -18.67 5.95
C ASN A 29 1.16 -19.13 5.24
N ILE A 30 0.75 -18.43 4.20
CA ILE A 30 -0.33 -18.87 3.30
C ILE A 30 0.32 -19.66 2.19
N LYS A 31 -0.11 -20.89 1.95
CA LYS A 31 0.47 -21.82 0.96
C LYS A 31 0.65 -21.13 -0.39
N GLY A 32 1.89 -20.78 -0.77
CA GLY A 32 2.26 -20.09 -2.00
C GLY A 32 2.18 -18.58 -1.99
N VAL A 33 1.84 -17.94 -0.85
CA VAL A 33 1.89 -16.50 -0.64
C VAL A 33 2.45 -16.25 0.75
N GLU A 34 3.62 -15.64 0.84
CA GLU A 34 4.14 -15.15 2.11
C GLU A 34 3.70 -13.71 2.28
N VAL A 35 2.84 -13.45 3.25
CA VAL A 35 2.48 -12.10 3.66
C VAL A 35 3.53 -11.65 4.66
N VAL A 36 4.47 -10.85 4.20
CA VAL A 36 5.48 -10.22 5.05
C VAL A 36 5.02 -8.83 5.38
N ALA A 37 4.68 -8.65 6.60
CA ALA A 37 4.34 -7.38 7.15
C ALA A 37 5.43 -7.01 8.15
N THR A 38 5.87 -5.88 8.38
CA THR A 38 7.13 -5.55 8.99
C THR A 38 7.08 -4.76 10.25
N LYS A 39 7.83 -5.10 11.11
CA LYS A 39 9.23 -4.68 11.40
C LYS A 39 10.20 -5.70 10.78
N LEU A 40 11.15 -5.26 10.00
CA LEU A 40 12.31 -6.08 9.69
C LEU A 40 13.10 -6.30 10.99
N ASP A 41 12.74 -7.36 11.69
CA ASP A 41 13.63 -7.96 12.66
C ASP A 41 14.73 -8.75 11.94
N ASP A 42 15.70 -9.23 12.68
CA ASP A 42 16.81 -9.99 12.11
C ASP A 42 16.35 -11.25 11.37
N ALA A 43 15.23 -11.86 11.77
CA ALA A 43 14.66 -13.05 11.14
C ALA A 43 14.06 -12.74 9.75
N SER A 44 13.36 -11.61 9.59
CA SER A 44 12.83 -11.17 8.29
C SER A 44 13.95 -10.81 7.31
N ALA A 45 15.04 -10.20 7.81
CA ALA A 45 16.20 -9.91 6.98
C ALA A 45 16.96 -11.18 6.56
N ASP A 46 17.05 -12.19 7.42
CA ASP A 46 17.67 -13.46 7.11
C ASP A 46 16.79 -14.32 6.17
N MET A 47 15.48 -14.22 6.28
CA MET A 47 14.54 -14.86 5.36
C MET A 47 14.68 -14.31 3.93
N LEU A 48 14.77 -12.99 3.76
CA LEU A 48 15.02 -12.36 2.45
C LEU A 48 16.39 -12.74 1.87
N ARG A 49 17.40 -13.00 2.72
CA ARG A 49 18.73 -13.46 2.30
C ARG A 49 18.76 -14.92 1.88
N THR A 50 17.99 -15.77 2.57
CA THR A 50 17.95 -17.22 2.31
C THR A 50 17.07 -17.58 1.14
N MET A 51 16.23 -16.67 0.66
CA MET A 51 15.37 -16.94 -0.49
C MET A 51 16.17 -17.18 -1.77
N GLY A 52 17.33 -16.55 -1.97
CA GLY A 52 18.24 -16.83 -3.11
C GLY A 52 17.62 -16.64 -4.51
N ASP A 53 16.29 -16.53 -4.59
CA ASP A 53 15.48 -16.42 -5.79
C ASP A 53 14.85 -15.01 -5.85
N ASP A 54 14.58 -14.53 -7.05
CA ASP A 54 13.82 -13.31 -7.25
C ASP A 54 12.40 -13.46 -6.71
N ILE A 55 11.88 -12.38 -6.13
CA ILE A 55 10.52 -12.32 -5.56
C ILE A 55 9.63 -11.33 -6.30
N ASN A 56 8.32 -11.56 -6.26
CA ASN A 56 7.35 -10.52 -6.58
C ASN A 56 7.01 -9.71 -5.33
N VAL A 57 6.78 -8.42 -5.51
CA VAL A 57 6.30 -7.53 -4.44
C VAL A 57 4.98 -6.90 -4.87
N VAL A 58 3.90 -7.24 -4.18
CA VAL A 58 2.55 -6.71 -4.44
C VAL A 58 2.20 -5.66 -3.40
N VAL A 59 1.77 -4.50 -3.84
CA VAL A 59 1.51 -3.37 -2.94
C VAL A 59 0.15 -2.74 -3.25
N PRO A 60 -0.76 -2.64 -2.25
CA PRO A 60 -1.95 -1.84 -2.38
C PRO A 60 -1.53 -0.37 -2.48
N THR A 61 -1.85 0.26 -3.61
CA THR A 61 -1.17 1.49 -4.00
C THR A 61 -2.15 2.63 -4.30
N GLY A 62 -1.99 3.73 -3.57
CA GLY A 62 -2.57 5.03 -3.86
C GLY A 62 -1.47 6.02 -4.26
N ASN A 63 -0.86 6.71 -3.28
CA ASN A 63 0.17 7.74 -3.51
C ASN A 63 1.54 7.21 -3.97
N PHE A 64 1.65 5.95 -4.34
CA PHE A 64 2.86 5.31 -4.86
C PHE A 64 4.06 5.27 -3.89
N GLY A 65 3.89 5.59 -2.62
CA GLY A 65 4.99 5.67 -1.64
C GLY A 65 5.61 4.31 -1.35
N ASN A 66 4.80 3.34 -0.91
CA ASN A 66 5.28 2.03 -0.48
C ASN A 66 5.88 1.22 -1.64
N ILE A 67 5.25 1.22 -2.81
CA ILE A 67 5.77 0.49 -3.98
C ILE A 67 7.05 1.13 -4.53
N LEU A 68 7.16 2.46 -4.51
CA LEU A 68 8.39 3.18 -4.86
C LEU A 68 9.53 2.82 -3.90
N ALA A 69 9.19 2.64 -2.67
CA ALA A 69 10.10 2.21 -1.65
C ALA A 69 10.67 0.81 -1.90
N ALA A 70 9.81 -0.12 -2.22
CA ALA A 70 10.23 -1.46 -2.63
C ALA A 70 11.09 -1.40 -3.90
N TYR A 71 10.75 -0.51 -4.84
CA TYR A 71 11.58 -0.26 -6.03
C TYR A 71 12.97 0.23 -5.65
N TYR A 72 13.11 1.20 -4.75
CA TYR A 72 14.43 1.64 -4.28
C TYR A 72 15.19 0.53 -3.56
N ALA A 73 14.50 -0.33 -2.80
CA ALA A 73 15.14 -1.50 -2.19
C ALA A 73 15.73 -2.44 -3.24
N SER A 74 15.06 -2.63 -4.38
CA SER A 74 15.62 -3.43 -5.48
C SER A 74 16.84 -2.79 -6.11
N GLN A 75 16.87 -1.46 -6.23
CA GLN A 75 18.06 -0.74 -6.70
C GLN A 75 19.23 -0.83 -5.71
N MET A 76 18.97 -1.22 -4.46
CA MET A 76 19.97 -1.47 -3.42
C MET A 76 20.36 -2.95 -3.30
N GLY A 77 19.85 -3.81 -4.20
CA GLY A 77 20.24 -5.22 -4.30
C GLY A 77 19.22 -6.23 -3.79
N LEU A 78 17.98 -5.81 -3.43
CA LEU A 78 16.90 -6.77 -3.19
C LEU A 78 16.49 -7.42 -4.52
N PRO A 79 16.56 -8.76 -4.68
CA PRO A 79 16.18 -9.43 -5.90
C PRO A 79 14.66 -9.41 -6.08
N VAL A 80 14.17 -8.51 -6.94
CA VAL A 80 12.74 -8.39 -7.24
C VAL A 80 12.50 -8.66 -8.72
N HIS A 81 11.66 -9.66 -9.00
CA HIS A 81 11.23 -10.00 -10.36
C HIS A 81 10.20 -9.00 -10.89
N LYS A 82 9.11 -8.76 -10.13
CA LYS A 82 8.05 -7.82 -10.49
C LYS A 82 7.48 -7.08 -9.28
N PHE A 83 7.18 -5.81 -9.50
CA PHE A 83 6.33 -5.02 -8.61
C PHE A 83 4.91 -5.03 -9.17
N VAL A 84 3.95 -5.51 -8.40
CA VAL A 84 2.53 -5.53 -8.78
C VAL A 84 1.81 -4.40 -8.06
N CYS A 85 1.47 -3.36 -8.81
CA CYS A 85 0.68 -2.23 -8.33
C CYS A 85 -0.79 -2.62 -8.28
N ALA A 86 -1.35 -2.73 -7.09
CA ALA A 86 -2.74 -3.07 -6.89
C ALA A 86 -3.56 -1.80 -6.59
N SER A 87 -4.60 -1.56 -7.39
CA SER A 87 -5.52 -0.42 -7.26
C SER A 87 -6.92 -0.90 -6.87
N ASN A 88 -7.70 -0.03 -6.22
CA ASN A 88 -9.16 -0.17 -6.10
C ASN A 88 -9.86 0.43 -7.34
N ALA A 89 -11.15 0.75 -7.25
CA ALA A 89 -11.92 1.35 -8.34
C ALA A 89 -11.34 2.68 -8.85
N ASN A 90 -10.53 3.38 -8.03
CA ASN A 90 -9.75 4.55 -8.46
C ASN A 90 -8.45 4.09 -9.16
N ASN A 91 -8.58 3.42 -10.29
CA ASN A 91 -7.55 2.64 -10.95
C ASN A 91 -6.64 3.43 -11.91
N VAL A 92 -6.46 4.72 -11.69
CA VAL A 92 -5.62 5.58 -12.54
C VAL A 92 -4.20 5.06 -12.71
N LEU A 93 -3.61 4.50 -11.65
CA LEU A 93 -2.27 3.91 -11.69
C LEU A 93 -2.23 2.62 -12.51
N THR A 94 -3.27 1.79 -12.42
CA THR A 94 -3.38 0.58 -13.24
C THR A 94 -3.42 0.92 -14.73
N ASP A 95 -4.24 1.88 -15.11
CA ASP A 95 -4.32 2.32 -16.51
C ASP A 95 -2.99 2.92 -16.97
N PHE A 96 -2.40 3.79 -16.15
CA PHE A 96 -1.11 4.40 -16.48
C PHE A 96 0.00 3.35 -16.69
N LEU A 97 0.18 2.42 -15.76
CA LEU A 97 1.24 1.40 -15.84
C LEU A 97 1.04 0.45 -17.03
N ASN A 98 -0.20 0.22 -17.45
CA ASN A 98 -0.52 -0.62 -18.60
C ASN A 98 -0.46 0.10 -19.95
N THR A 99 -0.66 1.43 -19.98
CA THR A 99 -0.81 2.18 -21.24
C THR A 99 0.23 3.28 -21.47
N GLY A 100 0.89 3.75 -20.40
CA GLY A 100 1.74 4.93 -20.41
C GLY A 100 0.97 6.26 -20.40
N VAL A 101 -0.37 6.21 -20.29
CA VAL A 101 -1.26 7.39 -20.25
C VAL A 101 -1.79 7.58 -18.84
N TYR A 102 -1.46 8.69 -18.21
CA TYR A 102 -2.00 9.09 -16.92
C TYR A 102 -3.14 10.09 -17.12
N ASP A 103 -4.38 9.69 -16.84
CA ASP A 103 -5.56 10.53 -17.01
C ASP A 103 -6.37 10.63 -15.73
N LYS A 104 -6.33 11.82 -15.07
CA LYS A 104 -7.10 12.10 -13.84
C LYS A 104 -8.54 12.57 -14.11
N ARG A 105 -8.95 12.74 -15.38
CA ARG A 105 -10.28 13.22 -15.80
C ARG A 105 -11.28 12.08 -15.79
N ARG A 106 -11.53 11.52 -14.62
CA ARG A 106 -12.43 10.38 -14.39
C ARG A 106 -13.24 10.58 -13.12
N PRO A 107 -14.34 9.84 -12.92
CA PRO A 107 -15.07 9.86 -11.66
C PRO A 107 -14.17 9.48 -10.48
N PHE A 108 -14.41 10.08 -9.33
CA PHE A 108 -13.83 9.68 -8.06
C PHE A 108 -14.80 8.73 -7.36
N HIS A 109 -14.28 7.61 -6.89
CA HIS A 109 -15.04 6.59 -6.16
C HIS A 109 -14.66 6.59 -4.69
N CYS A 110 -15.65 6.67 -3.79
CA CYS A 110 -15.44 6.41 -2.37
C CYS A 110 -15.54 4.89 -2.17
N THR A 111 -14.44 4.26 -1.77
CA THR A 111 -14.35 2.81 -1.65
C THR A 111 -14.15 2.35 -0.20
N THR A 112 -14.21 1.05 0.02
CA THR A 112 -13.88 0.43 1.32
C THR A 112 -12.39 0.45 1.67
N SER A 113 -11.52 0.85 0.72
CA SER A 113 -10.08 1.04 0.91
C SER A 113 -9.65 2.51 0.73
N PRO A 114 -10.12 3.43 1.60
CA PRO A 114 -10.09 4.87 1.35
C PRO A 114 -8.69 5.48 1.25
N SER A 115 -7.65 4.84 1.79
CA SER A 115 -6.27 5.33 1.63
C SER A 115 -5.75 5.22 0.18
N MET A 116 -6.47 4.49 -0.68
CA MET A 116 -6.19 4.34 -2.11
C MET A 116 -7.13 5.20 -2.97
N ASP A 117 -8.09 5.93 -2.37
CA ASP A 117 -9.04 6.79 -3.08
C ASP A 117 -8.35 8.08 -3.51
N ILE A 118 -7.67 8.02 -4.62
CA ILE A 118 -6.94 9.15 -5.21
C ILE A 118 -7.07 9.18 -6.73
N LEU A 119 -6.97 10.37 -7.31
CA LEU A 119 -6.82 10.58 -8.75
C LEU A 119 -5.45 11.16 -9.13
N VAL A 120 -4.67 11.63 -8.15
CA VAL A 120 -3.31 12.12 -8.36
C VAL A 120 -2.37 11.42 -7.39
N SER A 121 -1.43 10.65 -7.92
CA SER A 121 -0.45 9.89 -7.16
C SER A 121 0.83 10.72 -6.99
N SER A 122 1.03 11.29 -5.79
CA SER A 122 2.04 12.31 -5.53
C SER A 122 3.50 11.83 -5.58
N ASN A 123 3.76 10.52 -5.46
CA ASN A 123 5.12 10.01 -5.51
C ASN A 123 5.50 9.38 -6.86
N LEU A 124 4.55 9.26 -7.80
CA LEU A 124 4.80 8.66 -9.10
C LEU A 124 5.85 9.44 -9.91
N GLU A 125 5.89 10.77 -9.77
CA GLU A 125 6.88 11.62 -10.45
C GLU A 125 8.33 11.19 -10.19
N ARG A 126 8.61 10.62 -9.00
CA ARG A 126 9.95 10.11 -8.65
C ARG A 126 10.31 8.86 -9.43
N LEU A 127 9.32 7.98 -9.66
CA LEU A 127 9.51 6.83 -10.55
C LEU A 127 9.74 7.30 -11.98
N LEU A 128 8.93 8.25 -12.47
CA LEU A 128 9.06 8.80 -13.82
C LEU A 128 10.46 9.39 -14.06
N TYR A 129 11.01 10.10 -13.08
CA TYR A 129 12.36 10.60 -13.14
C TYR A 129 13.39 9.46 -13.35
N GLN A 130 13.30 8.39 -12.58
CA GLN A 130 14.20 7.24 -12.73
C GLN A 130 14.01 6.53 -14.07
N MET A 131 12.77 6.28 -14.48
CA MET A 131 12.44 5.53 -15.71
C MET A 131 12.71 6.33 -16.98
N SER A 132 12.73 7.65 -16.91
CA SER A 132 13.12 8.52 -18.03
C SER A 132 14.63 8.62 -18.24
N GLY A 133 15.43 8.01 -17.37
CA GLY A 133 16.89 8.17 -17.35
C GLY A 133 17.35 9.44 -16.63
N CYS A 134 16.62 9.84 -15.58
CA CYS A 134 16.86 11.04 -14.78
C CYS A 134 16.68 12.35 -15.56
N ASP A 135 15.72 12.38 -16.48
CA ASP A 135 15.40 13.53 -17.33
C ASP A 135 14.35 14.40 -16.63
N ASP A 136 14.80 15.48 -15.99
CA ASP A 136 13.95 16.41 -15.24
C ASP A 136 13.05 17.26 -16.14
N GLU A 137 13.48 17.58 -17.36
CA GLU A 137 12.67 18.35 -18.30
C GLU A 137 11.46 17.55 -18.81
N LYS A 138 11.62 16.24 -19.04
CA LYS A 138 10.48 15.36 -19.34
C LYS A 138 9.48 15.32 -18.18
N VAL A 139 9.96 15.09 -16.95
CA VAL A 139 9.07 15.02 -15.78
C VAL A 139 8.34 16.35 -15.60
N LYS A 140 9.03 17.46 -15.73
CA LYS A 140 8.44 18.80 -15.66
C LYS A 140 7.35 19.01 -16.72
N ALA A 141 7.58 18.58 -17.95
CA ALA A 141 6.59 18.66 -19.03
C ALA A 141 5.35 17.80 -18.70
N TRP A 142 5.51 16.55 -18.26
CA TRP A 142 4.39 15.67 -17.88
C TRP A 142 3.59 16.22 -16.69
N MET A 143 4.26 16.77 -15.67
CA MET A 143 3.58 17.38 -14.52
C MET A 143 2.85 18.66 -14.90
N HIS A 144 3.40 19.47 -15.84
CA HIS A 144 2.72 20.61 -16.41
C HIS A 144 1.46 20.19 -17.16
N ASP A 145 1.54 19.16 -18.02
CA ASP A 145 0.38 18.63 -18.76
C ASP A 145 -0.69 18.07 -17.82
N LEU A 146 -0.28 17.36 -16.75
CA LEU A 146 -1.21 16.89 -15.73
C LEU A 146 -1.95 18.04 -15.03
N ALA A 147 -1.23 19.14 -14.76
CA ALA A 147 -1.82 20.32 -14.12
C ALA A 147 -2.77 21.05 -15.06
N ALA A 148 -2.35 21.30 -16.31
CA ALA A 148 -3.08 22.10 -17.28
C ALA A 148 -4.23 21.34 -17.96
N ASN A 149 -4.00 20.08 -18.32
CA ASN A 149 -4.90 19.28 -19.19
C ASN A 149 -5.52 18.09 -18.44
N GLY A 150 -5.05 17.75 -17.24
CA GLY A 150 -5.51 16.59 -16.48
C GLY A 150 -4.99 15.25 -16.99
N VAL A 151 -4.12 15.24 -18.01
CA VAL A 151 -3.60 14.04 -18.65
C VAL A 151 -2.18 14.27 -19.16
N TYR A 152 -1.36 13.22 -19.12
CA TYR A 152 -0.08 13.17 -19.85
C TYR A 152 0.16 11.77 -20.39
N THR A 153 1.07 11.67 -21.36
CA THR A 153 1.55 10.40 -21.93
C THR A 153 3.07 10.38 -21.88
N VAL A 154 3.64 9.31 -21.33
CA VAL A 154 5.08 9.12 -21.34
C VAL A 154 5.57 8.62 -22.70
N ASP A 155 6.82 8.90 -23.04
CA ASP A 155 7.42 8.40 -24.27
C ASP A 155 7.60 6.86 -24.25
N ALA A 156 7.77 6.28 -25.43
CA ALA A 156 7.85 4.82 -25.61
C ALA A 156 8.99 4.19 -24.80
N LYS A 157 10.15 4.84 -24.70
CA LYS A 157 11.30 4.34 -23.95
C LYS A 157 11.01 4.30 -22.44
N THR A 158 10.40 5.35 -21.92
CA THR A 158 10.01 5.42 -20.49
C THR A 158 8.93 4.38 -20.20
N ARG A 159 7.97 4.20 -21.10
CA ARG A 159 6.93 3.17 -20.99
C ARG A 159 7.56 1.77 -20.94
N GLU A 160 8.43 1.42 -21.87
CA GLU A 160 9.13 0.13 -21.91
C GLU A 160 9.91 -0.15 -20.61
N ALA A 161 10.62 0.86 -20.09
CA ALA A 161 11.32 0.75 -18.81
C ALA A 161 10.37 0.43 -17.65
N ILE A 162 9.19 1.05 -17.61
CA ILE A 162 8.15 0.77 -16.60
C ILE A 162 7.62 -0.66 -16.75
N GLU A 163 7.22 -1.07 -17.95
CA GLU A 163 6.63 -2.39 -18.25
C GLU A 163 7.60 -3.54 -17.92
N THR A 164 8.92 -3.31 -18.03
CA THR A 164 9.93 -4.30 -17.66
C THR A 164 9.88 -4.67 -16.18
N VAL A 165 9.53 -3.74 -15.30
CA VAL A 165 9.67 -3.88 -13.86
C VAL A 165 8.30 -3.98 -13.15
N PHE A 166 7.29 -3.27 -13.66
CA PHE A 166 5.96 -3.18 -13.05
C PHE A 166 4.92 -3.99 -13.80
N ALA A 167 3.98 -4.53 -13.04
CA ALA A 167 2.67 -5.00 -13.47
C ALA A 167 1.61 -4.27 -12.67
N ALA A 168 0.39 -4.19 -13.17
CA ALA A 168 -0.69 -3.51 -12.47
C ALA A 168 -2.05 -4.18 -12.72
N GLY A 169 -2.90 -4.08 -11.71
CA GLY A 169 -4.29 -4.53 -11.76
C GLY A 169 -5.15 -3.77 -10.75
N TRP A 170 -6.43 -3.99 -10.83
CA TRP A 170 -7.40 -3.43 -9.89
C TRP A 170 -8.51 -4.43 -9.57
N CYS A 171 -9.22 -4.21 -8.48
CA CYS A 171 -10.42 -4.97 -8.15
C CYS A 171 -11.51 -4.05 -7.57
N SER A 172 -12.75 -4.54 -7.61
CA SER A 172 -13.89 -3.86 -7.00
C SER A 172 -13.94 -4.07 -5.48
N ASP A 173 -14.81 -3.31 -4.79
CA ASP A 173 -15.06 -3.50 -3.36
C ASP A 173 -15.67 -4.89 -3.08
N GLU A 174 -16.50 -5.42 -3.99
CA GLU A 174 -17.07 -6.77 -3.88
C GLU A 174 -15.99 -7.85 -4.00
N ASP A 175 -15.00 -7.68 -4.88
CA ASP A 175 -13.86 -8.60 -4.99
C ASP A 175 -13.02 -8.57 -3.73
N ALA A 176 -12.75 -7.37 -3.19
CA ALA A 176 -12.02 -7.21 -1.94
C ALA A 176 -12.77 -7.84 -0.76
N ALA A 177 -14.08 -7.65 -0.66
CA ALA A 177 -14.90 -8.26 0.38
C ALA A 177 -14.88 -9.80 0.29
N ARG A 178 -15.03 -10.37 -0.92
CA ARG A 178 -14.89 -11.82 -1.12
C ARG A 178 -13.50 -12.34 -0.71
N MET A 179 -12.46 -11.56 -0.97
CA MET A 179 -11.10 -11.92 -0.58
C MET A 179 -10.91 -11.91 0.94
N ILE A 180 -11.47 -10.93 1.66
CA ILE A 180 -11.45 -10.90 3.14
C ILE A 180 -12.10 -12.17 3.69
N ALA A 181 -13.34 -12.45 3.26
CA ALA A 181 -14.07 -13.64 3.72
C ALA A 181 -13.31 -14.94 3.42
N ARG A 182 -12.72 -15.03 2.24
CA ARG A 182 -11.98 -16.24 1.84
C ARG A 182 -10.71 -16.43 2.65
N LEU A 183 -9.90 -15.38 2.84
CA LEU A 183 -8.66 -15.47 3.62
C LEU A 183 -8.94 -15.82 5.07
N GLU A 184 -9.98 -15.26 5.67
CA GLU A 184 -10.39 -15.61 7.03
C GLU A 184 -10.87 -17.07 7.12
N ASN A 185 -11.81 -17.47 6.25
CA ASN A 185 -12.42 -18.80 6.33
C ASN A 185 -11.45 -19.92 5.96
N GLU A 186 -10.60 -19.75 4.94
CA GLU A 186 -9.72 -20.80 4.44
C GLU A 186 -8.35 -20.83 5.11
N LYS A 187 -7.88 -19.68 5.61
CA LYS A 187 -6.52 -19.50 6.11
C LYS A 187 -6.45 -19.04 7.56
N GLY A 188 -7.55 -18.60 8.15
CA GLY A 188 -7.57 -17.97 9.45
C GLY A 188 -6.74 -16.68 9.46
N TYR A 189 -6.77 -15.96 8.36
CA TYR A 189 -6.02 -14.72 8.21
C TYR A 189 -6.97 -13.53 8.03
N LEU A 190 -7.10 -12.74 9.09
CA LEU A 190 -7.89 -11.53 9.08
C LEU A 190 -7.11 -10.39 8.44
N CYS A 191 -7.43 -10.04 7.19
CA CYS A 191 -6.80 -8.91 6.50
C CYS A 191 -7.69 -7.67 6.49
N ASP A 192 -7.07 -6.52 6.29
CA ASP A 192 -7.76 -5.25 6.02
C ASP A 192 -8.19 -5.14 4.55
N THR A 193 -9.03 -4.14 4.26
CA THR A 193 -9.58 -3.90 2.93
C THR A 193 -8.51 -3.61 1.87
N HIS A 194 -7.41 -2.93 2.22
CA HIS A 194 -6.32 -2.62 1.29
C HIS A 194 -5.49 -3.88 0.97
N THR A 195 -5.18 -4.67 1.98
CA THR A 195 -4.51 -5.97 1.80
C THR A 195 -5.36 -6.91 0.95
N ALA A 196 -6.69 -6.89 1.11
CA ALA A 196 -7.61 -7.66 0.29
C ALA A 196 -7.56 -7.25 -1.19
N VAL A 197 -7.50 -5.96 -1.49
CA VAL A 197 -7.27 -5.46 -2.86
C VAL A 197 -5.98 -6.03 -3.43
N ALA A 198 -4.87 -5.96 -2.67
CA ALA A 198 -3.59 -6.47 -3.13
C ALA A 198 -3.62 -7.99 -3.39
N ALA A 199 -4.27 -8.76 -2.52
CA ALA A 199 -4.42 -10.20 -2.67
C ALA A 199 -5.27 -10.57 -3.89
N SER A 200 -6.38 -9.85 -4.11
CA SER A 200 -7.25 -10.06 -5.28
C SER A 200 -6.52 -9.78 -6.60
N VAL A 201 -5.80 -8.67 -6.67
CA VAL A 201 -5.01 -8.30 -7.84
C VAL A 201 -3.89 -9.30 -8.09
N TYR A 202 -3.24 -9.78 -7.04
CA TYR A 202 -2.20 -10.79 -7.14
C TYR A 202 -2.72 -12.11 -7.75
N GLU A 203 -3.87 -12.56 -7.31
CA GLU A 203 -4.46 -13.78 -7.87
C GLU A 203 -4.81 -13.63 -9.35
N ALA A 204 -5.39 -12.49 -9.73
CA ALA A 204 -5.66 -12.16 -11.12
C ALA A 204 -4.36 -12.09 -11.95
N TYR A 205 -3.30 -11.50 -11.40
CA TYR A 205 -1.97 -11.46 -12.02
C TYR A 205 -1.43 -12.87 -12.25
N ARG A 206 -1.44 -13.74 -11.22
CA ARG A 206 -0.98 -15.14 -11.36
C ARG A 206 -1.80 -15.92 -12.38
N ALA A 207 -3.10 -15.77 -12.35
CA ALA A 207 -3.99 -16.46 -13.28
C ALA A 207 -3.71 -16.05 -14.75
N LYS A 208 -3.38 -14.77 -14.96
CA LYS A 208 -3.09 -14.21 -16.29
C LYS A 208 -1.70 -14.59 -16.80
N THR A 209 -0.69 -14.60 -15.93
CA THR A 209 0.72 -14.72 -16.35
C THR A 209 1.30 -16.13 -16.17
N GLY A 210 0.70 -16.93 -15.28
CA GLY A 210 1.30 -18.21 -14.85
C GLY A 210 2.55 -18.04 -13.98
N ASP A 211 2.82 -16.82 -13.48
CA ASP A 211 3.99 -16.50 -12.67
C ASP A 211 4.00 -17.32 -11.37
N THR A 212 5.10 -18.01 -11.10
CA THR A 212 5.31 -18.89 -9.94
C THR A 212 6.34 -18.36 -8.95
N HIS A 213 6.89 -17.16 -9.16
CA HIS A 213 7.83 -16.58 -8.21
C HIS A 213 7.20 -16.42 -6.83
N LYS A 214 8.01 -16.60 -5.80
CA LYS A 214 7.60 -16.30 -4.44
C LYS A 214 7.15 -14.84 -4.37
N THR A 215 6.07 -14.59 -3.66
CA THR A 215 5.45 -13.27 -3.67
C THR A 215 5.22 -12.76 -2.26
N VAL A 216 5.62 -11.53 -2.05
CA VAL A 216 5.37 -10.76 -0.84
C VAL A 216 4.22 -9.79 -1.12
N ILE A 217 3.16 -9.85 -0.33
CA ILE A 217 2.06 -8.89 -0.36
C ILE A 217 2.21 -7.94 0.83
N ALA A 218 2.32 -6.63 0.56
CA ALA A 218 2.40 -5.64 1.61
C ALA A 218 1.05 -5.47 2.32
N SER A 219 0.99 -5.85 3.60
CA SER A 219 -0.16 -5.60 4.47
C SER A 219 0.00 -4.24 5.14
N THR A 220 -0.67 -3.22 4.63
CA THR A 220 -0.39 -1.82 4.94
C THR A 220 -1.28 -1.23 6.03
N ALA A 221 -2.31 -1.96 6.47
CA ALA A 221 -3.24 -1.52 7.49
C ALA A 221 -3.69 -2.68 8.39
N SER A 222 -4.49 -2.36 9.39
CA SER A 222 -5.13 -3.35 10.26
C SER A 222 -6.62 -3.46 9.92
N ALA A 223 -7.19 -4.65 9.99
CA ALA A 223 -8.63 -4.89 9.88
C ALA A 223 -9.43 -4.05 10.87
N TYR A 224 -8.87 -3.81 12.05
CA TYR A 224 -9.47 -2.96 13.10
C TYR A 224 -9.55 -1.47 12.76
N LYS A 225 -8.88 -1.02 11.71
CA LYS A 225 -9.03 0.35 11.20
C LYS A 225 -10.30 0.53 10.38
N PHE A 226 -10.83 -0.56 9.83
CA PHE A 226 -12.00 -0.59 8.96
C PHE A 226 -13.00 -1.67 9.41
N PRO A 227 -13.38 -1.71 10.72
CA PRO A 227 -14.11 -2.82 11.27
C PRO A 227 -15.49 -3.01 10.62
N GLN A 228 -16.16 -1.94 10.21
CA GLN A 228 -17.43 -2.02 9.50
C GLN A 228 -17.30 -2.82 8.20
N SER A 229 -16.43 -2.41 7.29
CA SER A 229 -16.27 -3.07 5.99
C SER A 229 -15.79 -4.52 6.12
N VAL A 230 -14.96 -4.80 7.14
CA VAL A 230 -14.48 -6.16 7.39
C VAL A 230 -15.59 -7.04 7.96
N LEU A 231 -16.41 -6.54 8.89
CA LEU A 231 -17.58 -7.28 9.41
C LEU A 231 -18.58 -7.58 8.31
N GLU A 232 -18.94 -6.58 7.50
CA GLU A 232 -19.82 -6.74 6.34
C GLU A 232 -19.30 -7.80 5.36
N ALA A 233 -17.98 -7.81 5.08
CA ALA A 233 -17.34 -8.82 4.25
C ALA A 233 -17.42 -10.23 4.87
N LEU A 234 -17.40 -10.36 6.19
CA LEU A 234 -17.58 -11.62 6.92
C LEU A 234 -19.05 -12.02 7.12
N GLY A 235 -19.99 -11.26 6.55
CA GLY A 235 -21.43 -11.51 6.70
C GLY A 235 -21.97 -11.21 8.09
N VAL A 236 -21.30 -10.36 8.86
CA VAL A 236 -21.69 -9.94 10.19
C VAL A 236 -22.23 -8.52 10.14
N MET A 237 -23.37 -8.30 10.79
CA MET A 237 -23.98 -6.96 10.88
C MET A 237 -23.07 -6.03 11.69
N ALA A 238 -22.69 -4.89 11.10
CA ALA A 238 -21.86 -3.89 11.75
C ALA A 238 -22.75 -2.90 12.50
N GLU A 239 -22.84 -3.03 13.83
CA GLU A 239 -23.68 -2.20 14.68
C GLU A 239 -22.85 -1.43 15.72
N GLY A 240 -23.36 -0.27 16.13
CA GLY A 240 -22.74 0.57 17.14
C GLY A 240 -21.65 1.50 16.60
N ASP A 241 -20.79 1.97 17.49
CA ASP A 241 -19.65 2.80 17.15
C ASP A 241 -18.42 1.98 16.70
N GLY A 242 -17.36 2.66 16.30
CA GLY A 242 -16.13 2.00 15.83
C GLY A 242 -15.49 1.05 16.85
N PHE A 243 -15.66 1.30 18.16
CA PHE A 243 -15.14 0.42 19.20
C PHE A 243 -16.04 -0.81 19.37
N ALA A 244 -17.36 -0.66 19.32
CA ALA A 244 -18.31 -1.78 19.38
C ALA A 244 -18.09 -2.72 18.18
N MET A 245 -17.95 -2.17 16.98
CA MET A 245 -17.63 -2.95 15.78
C MET A 245 -16.28 -3.67 15.89
N ALA A 246 -15.26 -3.03 16.47
CA ALA A 246 -13.96 -3.66 16.69
C ALA A 246 -14.02 -4.79 17.72
N GLU A 247 -14.85 -4.67 18.76
CA GLU A 247 -15.12 -5.74 19.73
C GLU A 247 -15.84 -6.91 19.06
N THR A 248 -16.90 -6.65 18.29
CA THR A 248 -17.60 -7.67 17.50
C THR A 248 -16.66 -8.41 16.55
N LEU A 249 -15.73 -7.68 15.90
CA LEU A 249 -14.72 -8.28 15.03
C LEU A 249 -13.77 -9.19 15.81
N CYS A 250 -13.30 -8.76 16.99
CA CYS A 250 -12.47 -9.57 17.89
C CYS A 250 -13.18 -10.86 18.33
N GLU A 251 -14.45 -10.75 18.74
CA GLU A 251 -15.26 -11.91 19.15
C GLU A 251 -15.50 -12.89 18.00
N LYS A 252 -15.78 -12.38 16.81
CA LYS A 252 -16.05 -13.19 15.61
C LYS A 252 -14.82 -13.96 15.12
N THR A 253 -13.65 -13.35 15.16
CA THR A 253 -12.43 -13.91 14.51
C THR A 253 -11.47 -14.52 15.53
N GLY A 254 -11.58 -14.17 16.81
CA GLY A 254 -10.60 -14.54 17.83
C GLY A 254 -9.27 -13.80 17.75
N GLU A 255 -9.09 -12.94 16.75
CA GLU A 255 -7.87 -12.11 16.67
C GLU A 255 -7.96 -10.95 17.69
N PRO A 256 -6.91 -10.70 18.49
CA PRO A 256 -6.98 -9.69 19.54
C PRO A 256 -6.96 -8.27 18.95
N MET A 257 -7.82 -7.40 19.48
CA MET A 257 -7.75 -5.97 19.17
C MET A 257 -6.38 -5.40 19.58
N PRO A 258 -5.70 -4.62 18.70
CA PRO A 258 -4.41 -4.01 19.04
C PRO A 258 -4.48 -3.19 20.34
N ALA A 259 -3.54 -3.43 21.25
CA ALA A 259 -3.53 -2.76 22.56
C ALA A 259 -3.57 -1.21 22.48
N PRO A 260 -2.86 -0.53 21.55
CA PRO A 260 -2.98 0.91 21.38
C PRO A 260 -4.40 1.37 21.03
N LEU A 261 -5.12 0.61 20.18
CA LEU A 261 -6.50 0.92 19.81
C LEU A 261 -7.43 0.74 20.99
N LYS A 262 -7.34 -0.41 21.68
CA LYS A 262 -8.12 -0.69 22.90
C LYS A 262 -7.95 0.41 23.95
N ALA A 263 -6.73 0.91 24.14
CA ALA A 263 -6.41 1.96 25.10
C ALA A 263 -6.97 3.34 24.74
N LEU A 264 -7.47 3.55 23.52
CA LEU A 264 -8.06 4.84 23.11
C LEU A 264 -9.48 5.03 23.66
N ARG A 265 -10.20 3.95 23.97
CA ARG A 265 -11.60 4.00 24.41
C ARG A 265 -11.81 4.94 25.60
N ASP A 266 -10.92 4.85 26.59
CA ASP A 266 -11.04 5.57 27.87
C ASP A 266 -10.23 6.89 27.87
N LYS A 267 -9.62 7.26 26.75
CA LYS A 267 -8.85 8.50 26.67
C LYS A 267 -9.75 9.69 26.35
N PRO A 268 -9.58 10.81 27.05
CA PRO A 268 -10.32 12.02 26.74
C PRO A 268 -9.93 12.58 25.38
N VAL A 269 -10.90 13.09 24.63
CA VAL A 269 -10.66 13.85 23.40
C VAL A 269 -9.99 15.17 23.79
N ARG A 270 -8.72 15.34 23.41
CA ARG A 270 -7.91 16.50 23.80
C ARG A 270 -8.16 17.74 22.96
N PHE A 271 -8.45 17.54 21.68
CA PHE A 271 -8.61 18.62 20.70
C PHE A 271 -10.03 18.58 20.15
N THR A 272 -10.85 19.52 20.55
CA THR A 272 -12.27 19.60 20.19
C THR A 272 -12.56 20.81 19.28
N GLU A 273 -11.55 21.66 19.03
CA GLU A 273 -11.73 22.83 18.22
C GLU A 273 -11.76 22.49 16.73
N THR A 274 -12.64 23.14 16.02
CA THR A 274 -12.73 23.12 14.56
C THR A 274 -12.57 24.51 14.00
N CYS A 275 -12.02 24.66 12.80
CA CYS A 275 -11.96 25.93 12.09
C CYS A 275 -12.19 25.73 10.59
N ALA A 276 -12.70 26.77 9.93
CA ALA A 276 -12.72 26.82 8.48
C ALA A 276 -11.29 26.89 7.91
N VAL A 277 -11.11 26.51 6.65
CA VAL A 277 -9.79 26.50 5.97
C VAL A 277 -9.09 27.84 6.10
N GLY A 278 -9.80 28.98 5.92
CA GLY A 278 -9.24 30.32 6.07
C GLY A 278 -8.78 30.67 7.49
N GLY A 279 -9.27 29.98 8.51
CA GLY A 279 -8.90 30.15 9.92
C GLY A 279 -7.74 29.27 10.40
N MET A 280 -7.22 28.35 9.56
CA MET A 280 -6.20 27.37 9.97
C MET A 280 -4.92 28.02 10.50
N LYS A 281 -4.46 29.11 9.87
CA LYS A 281 -3.25 29.83 10.28
C LYS A 281 -3.37 30.36 11.72
N GLU A 282 -4.51 30.96 12.06
CA GLU A 282 -4.76 31.52 13.40
C GLU A 282 -4.98 30.39 14.42
N ALA A 283 -5.63 29.29 14.03
CA ALA A 283 -5.77 28.12 14.88
C ALA A 283 -4.40 27.51 15.25
N VAL A 284 -3.50 27.38 14.27
CA VAL A 284 -2.12 26.90 14.50
C VAL A 284 -1.37 27.83 15.44
N ARG A 285 -1.39 29.15 15.23
CA ARG A 285 -0.74 30.13 16.12
C ARG A 285 -1.23 30.01 17.55
N ARG A 286 -2.54 29.99 17.75
CA ARG A 286 -3.15 29.85 19.07
C ARG A 286 -2.76 28.55 19.76
N LEU A 287 -2.79 27.42 19.04
CA LEU A 287 -2.47 26.12 19.61
C LEU A 287 -0.96 25.92 19.89
N SER A 288 -0.11 26.62 19.14
CA SER A 288 1.35 26.59 19.33
C SER A 288 1.87 27.63 20.32
N GLY A 289 1.03 28.57 20.78
CA GLY A 289 1.42 29.59 21.73
C GLY A 289 2.29 30.72 21.15
N VAL A 290 2.25 30.92 19.81
CA VAL A 290 3.00 31.96 19.08
C VAL A 290 2.10 32.89 18.31
#